data_ac10e5ec0078ad8ce7d6ef0bbaedd162
#
_entry.id   ac10e5ec0078ad8ce7d6ef0bbaedd162
#
_cell.length_a   1.000
_cell.length_b   1.000
_cell.length_c   1.000
_cell.angle_alpha   90.00
_cell.angle_beta   90.00
_cell.angle_gamma   90.00
#
_symmetry.space_group_name_H-M   'P 1'
#
loop_
_entity.id
_entity.type
_entity.pdbx_description
1 polymer ?
#
loop_
_entity_poly.entity_id
_entity_poly.type
_entity_poly.pdbx_seq_one_letter_code
_entity_poly.pdbx_strand_id
1 'polypeptide(L)'
;MKSKRQEKILELIEKYNIETQEELIARLAECGIESKQTTVSRDIKELYLYKEPIGGGRSRYAVSGKADHIDNTKRLKLILNECSVGVDYAGIVVLLKTLPGLADAAGAAIDAMKLPDMLGCISGNDAVAIVARGEQEAERLCYYLRQYCK
;
A
#
# COMPACT_ATOMS: atom_id res chain seq x y z
N MET A 1 -15.53 6.71 5.63
CA MET A 1 -16.44 5.83 4.84
C MET A 1 -16.52 6.35 3.42
N LYS A 2 -16.31 5.50 2.43
CA LYS A 2 -16.40 5.89 1.02
C LYS A 2 -17.85 6.08 0.61
N SER A 3 -18.14 7.12 -0.18
CA SER A 3 -19.49 7.32 -0.72
C SER A 3 -19.77 6.31 -1.84
N LYS A 4 -21.05 6.07 -2.14
CA LYS A 4 -21.45 5.22 -3.28
C LYS A 4 -20.81 5.67 -4.61
N ARG A 5 -20.64 6.98 -4.78
CA ARG A 5 -19.97 7.55 -5.93
C ARG A 5 -18.51 7.16 -5.98
N GLN A 6 -17.79 7.26 -4.85
CA GLN A 6 -16.38 6.89 -4.75
C GLN A 6 -16.15 5.40 -5.00
N GLU A 7 -17.03 4.55 -4.46
CA GLU A 7 -16.99 3.11 -4.74
C GLU A 7 -17.16 2.84 -6.25
N LYS A 8 -18.09 3.55 -6.89
CA LYS A 8 -18.33 3.40 -8.33
C LYS A 8 -17.17 3.91 -9.17
N ILE A 9 -16.52 4.99 -8.76
CA ILE A 9 -15.29 5.49 -9.41
C ILE A 9 -14.21 4.41 -9.39
N LEU A 10 -13.96 3.78 -8.25
CA LEU A 10 -12.95 2.71 -8.12
C LEU A 10 -13.29 1.53 -9.03
N GLU A 11 -14.54 1.12 -9.09
CA GLU A 11 -15.01 0.05 -9.97
C GLU A 11 -14.78 0.39 -11.46
N LEU A 12 -15.13 1.62 -11.86
CA LEU A 12 -15.01 2.06 -13.25
C LEU A 12 -13.55 2.15 -13.73
N ILE A 13 -12.67 2.69 -12.91
CA ILE A 13 -11.25 2.80 -13.29
C ILE A 13 -10.54 1.44 -13.32
N GLU A 14 -11.03 0.47 -12.57
CA GLU A 14 -10.53 -0.91 -12.63
C GLU A 14 -10.99 -1.63 -13.89
N LYS A 15 -12.22 -1.35 -14.33
CA LYS A 15 -12.85 -2.02 -15.47
C LYS A 15 -12.49 -1.38 -16.82
N TYR A 16 -12.32 -0.06 -16.87
CA TYR A 16 -12.07 0.69 -18.10
C TYR A 16 -10.80 1.55 -17.98
N ASN A 17 -10.16 1.79 -19.12
CA ASN A 17 -9.05 2.71 -19.23
C ASN A 17 -9.58 4.15 -19.35
N ILE A 18 -9.89 4.77 -18.23
CA ILE A 18 -10.43 6.14 -18.19
C ILE A 18 -9.25 7.11 -18.17
N GLU A 19 -9.18 7.98 -19.19
CA GLU A 19 -8.05 8.89 -19.40
C GLU A 19 -8.32 10.31 -18.91
N THR A 20 -9.59 10.74 -18.88
CA THR A 20 -9.97 12.12 -18.53
C THR A 20 -11.06 12.16 -17.47
N GLN A 21 -11.16 13.31 -16.77
CA GLN A 21 -12.25 13.55 -15.81
C GLN A 21 -13.61 13.57 -16.50
N GLU A 22 -13.67 14.13 -17.71
CA GLU A 22 -14.89 14.18 -18.52
C GLU A 22 -15.39 12.77 -18.84
N GLU A 23 -14.50 11.87 -19.21
CA GLU A 23 -14.83 10.46 -19.44
C GLU A 23 -15.36 9.79 -18.17
N LEU A 24 -14.72 10.05 -17.02
CA LEU A 24 -15.18 9.51 -15.74
C LEU A 24 -16.57 10.03 -15.38
N ILE A 25 -16.83 11.32 -15.57
CA ILE A 25 -18.15 11.94 -15.36
C ILE A 25 -19.21 11.30 -16.25
N ALA A 26 -18.88 11.11 -17.54
CA ALA A 26 -19.78 10.47 -18.49
C ALA A 26 -20.11 9.02 -18.09
N ARG A 27 -19.14 8.27 -17.66
CA ARG A 27 -19.32 6.89 -17.17
C ARG A 27 -20.16 6.81 -15.91
N LEU A 28 -19.97 7.76 -14.99
CA LEU A 28 -20.79 7.85 -13.77
C LEU A 28 -22.24 8.16 -14.12
N ALA A 29 -22.48 9.07 -15.08
CA ALA A 29 -23.81 9.40 -15.54
C ALA A 29 -24.52 8.18 -16.16
N GLU A 30 -23.81 7.36 -16.94
CA GLU A 30 -24.33 6.10 -17.48
C GLU A 30 -24.77 5.13 -16.38
N CYS A 31 -24.14 5.20 -15.22
CA CYS A 31 -24.48 4.40 -14.03
C CYS A 31 -25.56 5.05 -13.15
N GLY A 32 -26.16 6.15 -13.60
CA GLY A 32 -27.18 6.87 -12.85
C GLY A 32 -26.64 7.82 -11.77
N ILE A 33 -25.34 8.12 -11.80
CA ILE A 33 -24.72 9.03 -10.84
C ILE A 33 -24.30 10.31 -11.57
N GLU A 34 -25.08 11.36 -11.46
CA GLU A 34 -24.73 12.67 -11.98
C GLU A 34 -23.76 13.37 -11.02
N SER A 35 -22.66 13.89 -11.58
CA SER A 35 -21.60 14.51 -10.79
C SER A 35 -21.03 15.72 -11.52
N LYS A 36 -20.68 16.75 -10.75
CA LYS A 36 -19.99 17.92 -11.25
C LYS A 36 -18.49 17.69 -11.30
N GLN A 37 -17.77 18.38 -12.18
CA GLN A 37 -16.33 18.29 -12.29
C GLN A 37 -15.62 18.59 -10.97
N THR A 38 -16.05 19.60 -10.23
CA THR A 38 -15.46 19.95 -8.92
C THR A 38 -15.59 18.81 -7.92
N THR A 39 -16.72 18.11 -7.92
CA THR A 39 -16.99 16.96 -7.04
C THR A 39 -16.10 15.78 -7.40
N VAL A 40 -16.01 15.45 -8.69
CA VAL A 40 -15.18 14.35 -9.18
C VAL A 40 -13.70 14.65 -8.98
N SER A 41 -13.27 15.90 -9.19
CA SER A 41 -11.90 16.33 -8.92
C SER A 41 -11.52 16.15 -7.45
N ARG A 42 -12.44 16.43 -6.53
CA ARG A 42 -12.25 16.20 -5.10
C ARG A 42 -12.16 14.71 -4.79
N ASP A 43 -13.05 13.90 -5.35
CA ASP A 43 -13.03 12.45 -5.17
C ASP A 43 -11.72 11.83 -5.67
N ILE A 44 -11.19 12.30 -6.80
CA ILE A 44 -9.89 11.85 -7.32
C ILE A 44 -8.77 12.09 -6.30
N LYS A 45 -8.76 13.26 -5.65
CA LYS A 45 -7.79 13.59 -4.60
C LYS A 45 -7.98 12.74 -3.35
N GLU A 46 -9.21 12.60 -2.88
CA GLU A 46 -9.52 11.82 -1.68
C GLU A 46 -9.25 10.33 -1.83
N LEU A 47 -9.38 9.80 -3.04
CA LEU A 47 -9.09 8.41 -3.37
C LEU A 47 -7.63 8.18 -3.75
N TYR A 48 -6.80 9.23 -3.78
CA TYR A 48 -5.40 9.17 -4.19
C TYR A 48 -5.21 8.56 -5.58
N LEU A 49 -6.07 8.94 -6.52
CA LEU A 49 -5.95 8.49 -7.91
C LEU A 49 -4.84 9.25 -8.63
N TYR A 50 -4.10 8.58 -9.47
CA TYR A 50 -3.07 9.18 -10.30
C TYR A 50 -3.21 8.70 -11.76
N LYS A 51 -2.52 9.36 -12.67
CA LYS A 51 -2.46 8.93 -14.06
C LYS A 51 -1.27 8.01 -14.30
N GLU A 52 -1.57 6.78 -14.70
CA GLU A 52 -0.59 5.75 -15.00
C GLU A 52 -0.39 5.67 -16.52
N PRO A 53 0.86 5.72 -17.03
CA PRO A 53 1.12 5.53 -18.46
C PRO A 53 0.73 4.12 -18.92
N ILE A 54 0.02 4.02 -20.05
CA ILE A 54 -0.39 2.73 -20.64
C ILE A 54 0.23 2.49 -22.03
N GLY A 55 1.20 3.33 -22.45
CA GLY A 55 1.86 3.26 -23.73
C GLY A 55 1.22 4.18 -24.78
N GLY A 56 1.96 4.45 -25.87
CA GLY A 56 1.48 5.28 -26.97
C GLY A 56 1.20 6.75 -26.61
N GLY A 57 1.82 7.28 -25.55
CA GLY A 57 1.56 8.63 -25.06
C GLY A 57 0.24 8.77 -24.29
N ARG A 58 -0.46 7.68 -24.04
CA ARG A 58 -1.74 7.63 -23.31
C ARG A 58 -1.53 7.30 -21.84
N SER A 59 -2.46 7.71 -21.02
CA SER A 59 -2.47 7.43 -19.59
C SER A 59 -3.91 7.14 -19.12
N ARG A 60 -4.02 6.45 -17.99
CA ARG A 60 -5.31 6.17 -17.36
C ARG A 60 -5.28 6.48 -15.89
N TYR A 61 -6.44 6.72 -15.29
CA TYR A 61 -6.56 6.81 -13.85
C TYR A 61 -6.35 5.45 -13.21
N ALA A 62 -5.54 5.42 -12.15
CA ALA A 62 -5.26 4.22 -11.35
C ALA A 62 -5.28 4.58 -9.87
N VAL A 63 -5.53 3.59 -9.02
CA VAL A 63 -5.46 3.76 -7.57
C VAL A 63 -4.01 3.72 -7.14
N SER A 64 -3.54 4.80 -6.53
CA SER A 64 -2.25 4.81 -5.84
C SER A 64 -2.31 3.77 -4.72
N GLY A 65 -1.52 2.73 -4.83
CA GLY A 65 -1.41 1.72 -3.80
C GLY A 65 -1.68 0.27 -4.23
N LYS A 66 -2.44 -0.03 -5.28
CA LYS A 66 -2.57 -1.43 -5.72
C LYS A 66 -1.31 -1.91 -6.44
N ALA A 67 -0.81 -1.14 -7.42
CA ALA A 67 0.43 -1.48 -8.11
C ALA A 67 1.64 -1.33 -7.18
N ASP A 68 1.70 -0.23 -6.44
CA ASP A 68 2.75 0.02 -5.44
C ASP A 68 2.73 -1.03 -4.32
N HIS A 69 1.56 -1.48 -3.90
CA HIS A 69 1.43 -2.51 -2.87
C HIS A 69 1.94 -3.87 -3.36
N ILE A 70 1.66 -4.24 -4.61
CA ILE A 70 2.16 -5.50 -5.19
C ILE A 70 3.68 -5.45 -5.32
N ASP A 71 4.24 -4.34 -5.79
CA ASP A 71 5.68 -4.16 -5.88
C ASP A 71 6.35 -4.13 -4.52
N ASN A 72 5.76 -3.45 -3.54
CA ASN A 72 6.25 -3.39 -2.19
C ASN A 72 6.21 -4.77 -1.50
N THR A 73 5.17 -5.55 -1.72
CA THR A 73 5.09 -6.92 -1.20
C THR A 73 6.17 -7.82 -1.79
N LYS A 74 6.39 -7.75 -3.09
CA LYS A 74 7.46 -8.51 -3.76
C LYS A 74 8.84 -8.09 -3.25
N ARG A 75 9.06 -6.77 -3.10
CA ARG A 75 10.30 -6.22 -2.57
C ARG A 75 10.54 -6.67 -1.13
N LEU A 76 9.53 -6.59 -0.28
CA LEU A 76 9.61 -7.06 1.10
C LEU A 76 9.98 -8.54 1.17
N LYS A 77 9.26 -9.37 0.40
CA LYS A 77 9.51 -10.80 0.33
C LYS A 77 10.93 -11.11 -0.10
N LEU A 78 11.42 -10.45 -1.13
CA LEU A 78 12.78 -10.63 -1.64
C LEU A 78 13.82 -10.24 -0.57
N ILE A 79 13.67 -9.06 0.02
CA ILE A 79 14.61 -8.55 1.02
C ILE A 79 14.62 -9.45 2.26
N LEU A 80 13.46 -9.79 2.81
CA LEU A 80 13.37 -10.63 4.01
C LEU A 80 13.89 -12.05 3.76
N ASN A 81 13.64 -12.60 2.60
CA ASN A 81 14.18 -13.92 2.24
C ASN A 81 15.71 -13.92 2.20
N GLU A 82 16.32 -12.83 1.75
CA GLU A 82 17.77 -12.73 1.61
C GLU A 82 18.48 -12.31 2.91
N CYS A 83 17.90 -11.40 3.68
CA CYS A 83 18.60 -10.77 4.79
C CYS A 83 18.09 -11.16 6.19
N SER A 84 16.91 -11.77 6.34
CA SER A 84 16.37 -12.06 7.66
C SER A 84 17.02 -13.27 8.30
N VAL A 85 17.27 -13.14 9.62
CA VAL A 85 17.76 -14.23 10.46
C VAL A 85 16.63 -14.82 11.29
N GLY A 86 15.69 -13.99 11.70
CA GLY A 86 14.53 -14.39 12.46
C GLY A 86 13.68 -13.21 12.87
N VAL A 87 12.49 -13.50 13.36
CA VAL A 87 11.57 -12.49 13.88
C VAL A 87 10.87 -13.02 15.12
N ASP A 88 10.75 -12.18 16.14
CA ASP A 88 10.05 -12.49 17.38
C ASP A 88 9.43 -11.21 17.94
N TYR A 89 8.57 -11.34 18.95
CA TYR A 89 7.91 -10.20 19.55
C TYR A 89 7.80 -10.36 21.06
N ALA A 90 7.73 -9.22 21.75
CA ALA A 90 7.41 -9.14 23.17
C ALA A 90 6.62 -7.85 23.42
N GLY A 91 5.50 -7.95 24.12
CA GLY A 91 4.63 -6.80 24.32
C GLY A 91 4.19 -6.19 22.98
N ILE A 92 4.51 -4.92 22.77
CA ILE A 92 4.18 -4.19 21.54
C ILE A 92 5.36 -4.10 20.57
N VAL A 93 6.51 -4.71 20.89
CA VAL A 93 7.70 -4.64 20.04
C VAL A 93 7.88 -5.93 19.27
N VAL A 94 8.01 -5.81 17.95
CA VAL A 94 8.41 -6.91 17.07
C VAL A 94 9.85 -6.66 16.65
N LEU A 95 10.72 -7.63 16.87
CA LEU A 95 12.12 -7.53 16.52
C LEU A 95 12.43 -8.45 15.34
N LEU A 96 12.82 -7.85 14.24
CA LEU A 96 13.32 -8.56 13.06
C LEU A 96 14.84 -8.53 13.09
N LYS A 97 15.46 -9.69 13.17
CA LYS A 97 16.90 -9.84 13.08
C LYS A 97 17.32 -10.00 11.62
N THR A 98 18.37 -9.31 11.23
CA THR A 98 18.94 -9.39 9.88
C THR A 98 20.43 -9.71 9.91
N LEU A 99 20.97 -10.00 8.76
CA LEU A 99 22.43 -10.01 8.58
C LEU A 99 23.00 -8.61 8.80
N PRO A 100 24.25 -8.49 9.31
CA PRO A 100 24.86 -7.19 9.59
C PRO A 100 24.83 -6.26 8.36
N GLY A 101 24.47 -4.99 8.60
CA GLY A 101 24.43 -3.96 7.57
C GLY A 101 23.15 -3.95 6.71
N LEU A 102 22.22 -4.89 6.91
CA LEU A 102 21.02 -5.02 6.06
C LEU A 102 19.72 -4.59 6.73
N ALA A 103 19.78 -4.13 7.97
CA ALA A 103 18.59 -3.71 8.70
C ALA A 103 17.89 -2.50 8.07
N ASP A 104 18.62 -1.53 7.55
CA ASP A 104 18.05 -0.34 6.92
C ASP A 104 17.19 -0.71 5.69
N ALA A 105 17.69 -1.62 4.86
CA ALA A 105 16.96 -2.10 3.69
C ALA A 105 15.65 -2.82 4.09
N ALA A 106 15.73 -3.67 5.11
CA ALA A 106 14.56 -4.37 5.65
C ALA A 106 13.55 -3.40 6.26
N GLY A 107 14.01 -2.44 7.06
CA GLY A 107 13.17 -1.41 7.67
C GLY A 107 12.46 -0.54 6.64
N ALA A 108 13.17 -0.10 5.61
CA ALA A 108 12.61 0.68 4.52
C ALA A 108 11.53 -0.11 3.75
N ALA A 109 11.74 -1.39 3.52
CA ALA A 109 10.77 -2.26 2.87
C ALA A 109 9.51 -2.46 3.72
N ILE A 110 9.66 -2.59 5.03
CA ILE A 110 8.54 -2.72 5.98
C ILE A 110 7.74 -1.41 6.03
N ASP A 111 8.41 -0.26 6.15
CA ASP A 111 7.75 1.05 6.16
C ASP A 111 6.95 1.31 4.87
N ALA A 112 7.49 0.91 3.73
CA ALA A 112 6.82 1.06 2.44
C ALA A 112 5.50 0.29 2.35
N MET A 113 5.33 -0.76 3.14
CA MET A 113 4.09 -1.55 3.21
C MET A 113 2.95 -0.81 3.88
N LYS A 114 3.22 0.19 4.70
CA LYS A 114 2.21 0.97 5.44
C LYS A 114 1.21 0.07 6.16
N LEU A 115 1.73 -0.88 6.92
CA LEU A 115 0.89 -1.85 7.64
C LEU A 115 0.09 -1.15 8.75
N PRO A 116 -1.23 -1.36 8.82
CA PRO A 116 -2.08 -0.65 9.77
C PRO A 116 -1.83 -1.03 11.23
N ASP A 117 -1.27 -2.22 11.49
CA ASP A 117 -0.98 -2.71 12.84
C ASP A 117 0.27 -2.09 13.45
N MET A 118 1.10 -1.40 12.68
CA MET A 118 2.33 -0.78 13.19
C MET A 118 2.24 0.74 13.22
N LEU A 119 2.90 1.33 14.23
CA LEU A 119 3.16 2.76 14.30
C LEU A 119 4.32 3.17 13.40
N GLY A 120 5.35 2.36 13.36
CA GLY A 120 6.56 2.60 12.61
C GLY A 120 7.65 1.63 13.01
N CYS A 121 8.82 1.78 12.43
CA CYS A 121 9.98 0.96 12.79
C CYS A 121 11.27 1.78 12.84
N ILE A 122 12.23 1.27 13.58
CA ILE A 122 13.55 1.85 13.74
C ILE A 122 14.58 0.77 13.39
N SER A 123 15.48 1.09 12.46
CA SER A 123 16.50 0.17 11.99
C SER A 123 17.83 0.42 12.73
N GLY A 124 18.42 -0.65 13.21
CA GLY A 124 19.80 -0.67 13.69
C GLY A 124 20.73 -1.19 12.58
N ASN A 125 21.82 -1.84 12.98
CA ASN A 125 22.76 -2.46 12.04
C ASN A 125 22.27 -3.85 11.56
N ASP A 126 21.83 -4.68 12.49
CA ASP A 126 21.44 -6.08 12.28
C ASP A 126 20.05 -6.42 12.81
N ALA A 127 19.27 -5.41 13.13
CA ALA A 127 17.91 -5.60 13.65
C ALA A 127 17.02 -4.41 13.32
N VAL A 128 15.74 -4.68 13.16
CA VAL A 128 14.68 -3.69 12.99
C VAL A 128 13.71 -3.85 14.15
N ALA A 129 13.51 -2.79 14.93
CA ALA A 129 12.50 -2.75 15.97
C ALA A 129 11.22 -2.14 15.40
N ILE A 130 10.15 -2.90 15.38
CA ILE A 130 8.84 -2.47 14.89
C ILE A 130 7.95 -2.23 16.09
N VAL A 131 7.37 -1.04 16.19
CA VAL A 131 6.43 -0.70 17.26
C VAL A 131 5.01 -0.96 16.76
N ALA A 132 4.34 -1.91 17.37
CA ALA A 132 2.96 -2.23 17.06
C ALA A 132 2.00 -1.33 17.86
N ARG A 133 0.75 -1.26 17.41
CA ARG A 133 -0.29 -0.47 18.09
C ARG A 133 -0.85 -1.14 19.34
N GLY A 134 -0.57 -2.41 19.56
CA GLY A 134 -1.00 -3.20 20.70
C GLY A 134 -0.34 -4.57 20.68
N GLU A 135 -0.56 -5.36 21.73
CA GLU A 135 0.03 -6.70 21.88
C GLU A 135 -0.48 -7.68 20.83
N GLN A 136 -1.78 -7.64 20.52
CA GLN A 136 -2.37 -8.47 19.47
C GLN A 136 -1.85 -8.10 18.08
N GLU A 137 -1.68 -6.81 17.84
CA GLU A 137 -1.11 -6.29 16.60
C GLU A 137 0.34 -6.73 16.44
N ALA A 138 1.13 -6.74 17.53
CA ALA A 138 2.50 -7.23 17.52
C ALA A 138 2.56 -8.73 17.15
N GLU A 139 1.68 -9.53 17.71
CA GLU A 139 1.57 -10.96 17.37
C GLU A 139 1.25 -11.15 15.88
N ARG A 140 0.26 -10.42 15.35
CA ARG A 140 -0.10 -10.48 13.92
C ARG A 140 1.04 -10.04 13.00
N LEU A 141 1.73 -8.96 13.35
CA LEU A 141 2.90 -8.47 12.60
C LEU A 141 4.01 -9.50 12.58
N CYS A 142 4.33 -10.09 13.73
CA CYS A 142 5.33 -11.14 13.83
C CYS A 142 4.99 -12.33 12.95
N TYR A 143 3.76 -12.80 13.02
CA TYR A 143 3.27 -13.90 12.20
C TYR A 143 3.31 -13.56 10.70
N TYR A 144 2.88 -12.36 10.34
CA TYR A 144 2.91 -11.89 8.96
C TYR A 144 4.33 -11.82 8.39
N LEU A 145 5.27 -11.27 9.14
CA LEU A 145 6.67 -11.16 8.69
C LEU A 145 7.38 -12.53 8.65
N ARG A 146 7.03 -13.39 9.58
CA ARG A 146 7.66 -14.74 9.68
C ARG A 146 7.46 -15.57 8.41
N GLN A 147 6.34 -15.41 7.71
CA GLN A 147 6.10 -16.12 6.46
C GLN A 147 7.06 -15.75 5.32
N TYR A 148 7.68 -14.57 5.39
CA TYR A 148 8.65 -14.10 4.40
C TYR A 148 10.10 -14.33 4.83
N CYS A 149 10.33 -14.67 6.07
CA CYS A 149 11.66 -14.99 6.59
C CYS A 149 12.06 -16.42 6.20
N LYS A 150 13.37 -16.62 6.07
CA LYS A 150 13.94 -17.95 5.85
C LYS A 150 13.74 -18.86 7.03
#